data_5dbab2703b2f0a0e3cf84b1d80dc0cbc
#
_entry.id   5dbab2703b2f0a0e3cf84b1d80dc0cbc
#
_cell.length_a   1.000
_cell.length_b   1.000
_cell.length_c   1.000
_cell.angle_alpha   90.00
_cell.angle_beta   90.00
_cell.angle_gamma   90.00
#
_symmetry.space_group_name_H-M   'P 1'
#
loop_
_entity.id
_entity.type
_entity.pdbx_description
1 polymer ?
#
loop_
_entity_poly.entity_id
_entity_poly.type
_entity_poly.pdbx_seq_one_letter_code
_entity_poly.pdbx_strand_id
1 'polypeptide(L)'
;SEMCIRDSIGGFHGARTDDPDFHRLYIRWFEYGCFCPVMRLHGNRNPQEGYGAEQIGSGSDNEIWSFGDEAYEISKKYIFLRERLRDYIRVQMKKAHEDGTPVMRPVFYDFPADQESWNVEDAYLFGPDLYVAPVMEDHVTEREVYLPDGTAWFNAWTGEKYEGGQKVTVAAPLDTIPVFVKEGADAEKLLNIFSE
;
A
#
# COMPACT_ATOMS: atom_id res chain seq x y z
N SER A 1 -5.38 -14.62 14.19
CA SER A 1 -4.90 -13.29 14.62
C SER A 1 -4.09 -12.55 13.58
N GLU A 2 -3.41 -13.20 12.64
CA GLU A 2 -2.64 -12.53 11.58
C GLU A 2 -3.51 -11.77 10.57
N MET A 3 -4.75 -12.18 10.35
CA MET A 3 -5.68 -11.45 9.47
C MET A 3 -6.03 -10.06 9.99
N CYS A 4 -6.06 -9.86 11.31
CA CYS A 4 -6.37 -8.56 11.89
C CYS A 4 -5.23 -7.53 11.73
N ILE A 5 -3.99 -7.98 11.57
CA ILE A 5 -2.83 -7.09 11.45
C ILE A 5 -2.72 -6.52 10.03
N ARG A 6 -3.10 -7.27 9.01
CA ARG A 6 -2.93 -6.87 7.61
C ARG A 6 -4.00 -5.89 7.11
N ASP A 7 -5.24 -6.04 7.55
CA ASP A 7 -6.39 -5.27 7.07
C ASP A 7 -6.90 -4.22 8.07
N SER A 8 -6.24 -4.07 9.22
CA SER A 8 -6.57 -3.05 10.22
C SER A 8 -5.54 -1.92 10.17
N ILE A 9 -5.76 -0.97 9.26
CA ILE A 9 -4.89 0.20 9.10
C ILE A 9 -4.69 0.90 10.44
N GLY A 10 -3.43 1.15 10.81
CA GLY A 10 -3.04 1.73 12.09
C GLY A 10 -2.98 0.72 13.24
N GLY A 11 -3.17 -0.60 12.97
CA GLY A 11 -3.16 -1.65 13.97
C GLY A 11 -4.47 -1.76 14.77
N PHE A 12 -4.64 -2.90 15.46
CA PHE A 12 -5.88 -3.22 16.15
C PHE A 12 -6.03 -2.51 17.51
N HIS A 13 -4.91 -2.31 18.22
CA HIS A 13 -4.89 -1.69 19.55
C HIS A 13 -3.77 -0.67 19.68
N GLY A 14 -3.98 0.30 20.54
CA GLY A 14 -2.96 1.22 20.97
C GLY A 14 -2.82 2.45 20.08
N ALA A 15 -1.68 3.13 20.25
CA ALA A 15 -1.36 4.42 19.65
C ALA A 15 -2.36 5.55 20.02
N ARG A 16 -1.91 6.78 19.84
CA ARG A 16 -2.68 7.98 20.16
C ARG A 16 -2.90 8.78 18.89
N THR A 17 -4.11 9.34 18.75
CA THR A 17 -4.47 10.18 17.59
C THR A 17 -3.75 11.52 17.56
N ASP A 18 -3.12 11.95 18.66
CA ASP A 18 -2.34 13.18 18.79
C ASP A 18 -0.82 12.98 18.70
N ASP A 19 -0.36 11.75 18.39
CA ASP A 19 1.06 11.41 18.27
C ASP A 19 1.56 11.59 16.82
N PRO A 20 2.47 12.56 16.54
CA PRO A 20 2.97 12.80 15.20
C PRO A 20 3.74 11.62 14.58
N ASP A 21 4.42 10.81 15.40
CA ASP A 21 5.12 9.62 14.91
C ASP A 21 4.12 8.56 14.47
N PHE A 22 3.03 8.42 15.21
CA PHE A 22 1.93 7.55 14.80
C PHE A 22 1.22 8.06 13.54
N HIS A 23 1.10 9.38 13.33
CA HIS A 23 0.50 9.91 12.10
C HIS A 23 1.30 9.46 10.86
N ARG A 24 2.64 9.50 10.91
CA ARG A 24 3.48 9.01 9.79
C ARG A 24 3.31 7.51 9.55
N LEU A 25 3.34 6.71 10.61
CA LEU A 25 3.09 5.28 10.52
C LEU A 25 1.71 4.98 9.95
N TYR A 26 0.68 5.69 10.41
CA TYR A 26 -0.69 5.57 9.92
C TYR A 26 -0.79 5.88 8.42
N ILE A 27 -0.16 6.96 7.95
CA ILE A 27 -0.12 7.34 6.54
C ILE A 27 0.50 6.22 5.71
N ARG A 28 1.70 5.75 6.07
CA ARG A 28 2.35 4.63 5.36
C ARG A 28 1.52 3.35 5.36
N TRP A 29 0.84 3.08 6.45
CA TRP A 29 -0.07 1.93 6.53
C TRP A 29 -1.32 2.11 5.68
N PHE A 30 -1.82 3.35 5.57
CA PHE A 30 -2.98 3.66 4.73
C PHE A 30 -2.65 3.51 3.25
N GLU A 31 -1.47 3.97 2.82
CA GLU A 31 -0.92 3.74 1.49
C GLU A 31 -0.85 2.26 1.14
N TYR A 32 -0.22 1.47 2.02
CA TYR A 32 -0.16 0.02 1.88
C TYR A 32 -1.55 -0.61 1.81
N GLY A 33 -2.47 -0.21 2.67
CA GLY A 33 -3.85 -0.69 2.70
C GLY A 33 -4.60 -0.45 1.38
N CYS A 34 -4.27 0.62 0.65
CA CYS A 34 -4.83 0.89 -0.67
C CYS A 34 -4.57 -0.24 -1.66
N PHE A 35 -3.46 -0.94 -1.54
CA PHE A 35 -3.04 -2.05 -2.40
C PHE A 35 -3.14 -3.42 -1.72
N CYS A 36 -4.03 -3.54 -0.73
CA CYS A 36 -4.41 -4.82 -0.14
C CYS A 36 -5.75 -5.32 -0.71
N PRO A 37 -6.03 -6.62 -0.74
CA PRO A 37 -7.33 -7.15 -1.16
C PRO A 37 -8.49 -6.55 -0.37
N VAL A 38 -8.33 -6.41 0.94
CA VAL A 38 -9.27 -5.74 1.84
C VAL A 38 -8.58 -4.49 2.41
N MET A 39 -9.21 -3.33 2.25
CA MET A 39 -8.79 -2.07 2.85
C MET A 39 -9.77 -1.68 3.93
N ARG A 40 -9.30 -1.59 5.17
CA ARG A 40 -10.17 -1.29 6.31
C ARG A 40 -9.42 -0.51 7.39
N LEU A 41 -9.99 0.60 7.80
CA LEU A 41 -9.62 1.28 9.03
C LEU A 41 -10.40 0.63 10.18
N HIS A 42 -9.70 -0.02 11.10
CA HIS A 42 -10.30 -0.73 12.23
C HIS A 42 -9.33 -0.80 13.40
N GLY A 43 -9.88 -0.76 14.60
CA GLY A 43 -9.12 -0.83 15.83
C GLY A 43 -9.57 0.25 16.81
N ASN A 44 -8.98 0.25 18.00
CA ASN A 44 -9.19 1.27 18.99
C ASN A 44 -7.89 2.04 19.27
N ARG A 45 -8.03 3.33 19.56
CA ARG A 45 -6.93 4.20 19.93
C ARG A 45 -6.92 4.46 21.43
N ASN A 46 -5.75 4.73 21.97
CA ASN A 46 -5.64 5.15 23.35
C ASN A 46 -6.27 6.53 23.50
N PRO A 47 -6.99 6.80 24.61
CA PRO A 47 -7.50 8.14 24.89
C PRO A 47 -6.34 9.13 24.96
N GLN A 48 -6.63 10.37 24.58
CA GLN A 48 -5.70 11.49 24.78
C GLN A 48 -5.34 11.64 26.26
N GLU A 49 -4.16 12.18 26.54
CA GLU A 49 -3.72 12.45 27.91
C GLU A 49 -4.77 13.27 28.68
N GLY A 50 -5.22 12.76 29.84
CA GLY A 50 -6.26 13.38 30.65
C GLY A 50 -7.67 12.79 30.53
N TYR A 51 -7.89 11.91 29.56
CA TYR A 51 -9.08 11.07 29.47
C TYR A 51 -8.73 9.68 29.97
N GLY A 52 -9.20 9.30 31.14
CA GLY A 52 -9.03 8.03 31.81
C GLY A 52 -8.42 6.88 30.98
N ALA A 53 -7.10 6.73 31.08
CA ALA A 53 -6.30 5.75 30.32
C ALA A 53 -6.68 4.27 30.57
N GLU A 54 -7.65 4.01 31.40
CA GLU A 54 -8.02 2.67 31.85
C GLU A 54 -9.26 2.07 31.18
N GLN A 55 -9.90 2.82 30.28
CA GLN A 55 -11.08 2.28 29.60
C GLN A 55 -10.68 1.53 28.33
N ILE A 56 -10.40 0.26 28.48
CA ILE A 56 -10.28 -0.69 27.37
C ILE A 56 -11.58 -0.66 26.56
N GLY A 57 -11.47 -0.25 25.30
CA GLY A 57 -12.61 -0.25 24.36
C GLY A 57 -13.48 1.02 24.34
N SER A 58 -13.07 2.09 24.97
CA SER A 58 -13.77 3.37 24.86
C SER A 58 -13.17 4.19 23.75
N GLY A 59 -13.75 4.15 22.63
CA GLY A 59 -13.88 5.11 21.58
C GLY A 59 -13.05 6.38 21.60
N SER A 60 -11.70 6.29 21.63
CA SER A 60 -10.93 7.36 21.01
C SER A 60 -11.20 7.34 19.53
N ASP A 61 -11.31 8.51 18.96
CA ASP A 61 -11.58 8.71 17.54
C ASP A 61 -10.57 7.94 16.67
N ASN A 62 -11.06 7.30 15.61
CA ASN A 62 -10.23 6.49 14.71
C ASN A 62 -10.62 6.70 13.24
N GLU A 63 -11.29 7.80 12.96
CA GLU A 63 -11.66 8.21 11.61
C GLU A 63 -10.47 8.87 10.92
N ILE A 64 -10.48 8.91 9.58
CA ILE A 64 -9.36 9.45 8.78
C ILE A 64 -9.01 10.91 9.12
N TRP A 65 -9.94 11.68 9.67
CA TRP A 65 -9.72 13.06 10.09
C TRP A 65 -9.18 13.21 11.52
N SER A 66 -9.03 12.09 12.25
CA SER A 66 -8.56 12.10 13.63
C SER A 66 -7.04 12.20 13.78
N PHE A 67 -6.31 12.07 12.66
CA PHE A 67 -4.83 12.01 12.63
C PHE A 67 -4.19 13.27 12.03
N GLY A 68 -4.92 14.40 12.05
CA GLY A 68 -4.46 15.69 11.52
C GLY A 68 -4.72 15.87 10.01
N ASP A 69 -4.58 17.13 9.58
CA ASP A 69 -4.95 17.52 8.21
C ASP A 69 -4.10 16.86 7.13
N GLU A 70 -2.79 16.70 7.36
CA GLU A 70 -1.90 16.02 6.41
C GLU A 70 -2.32 14.57 6.19
N ALA A 71 -2.55 13.83 7.29
CA ALA A 71 -3.01 12.44 7.22
C ALA A 71 -4.37 12.33 6.55
N TYR A 72 -5.27 13.28 6.80
CA TYR A 72 -6.59 13.35 6.17
C TYR A 72 -6.49 13.51 4.66
N GLU A 73 -5.73 14.50 4.17
CA GLU A 73 -5.61 14.76 2.72
C GLU A 73 -4.91 13.59 1.99
N ILE A 74 -3.89 12.99 2.61
CA ILE A 74 -3.24 11.81 2.05
C ILE A 74 -4.20 10.60 2.04
N SER A 75 -4.92 10.34 3.13
CA SER A 75 -5.91 9.25 3.19
C SER A 75 -6.99 9.41 2.13
N LYS A 76 -7.48 10.62 1.95
CA LYS A 76 -8.47 10.97 0.92
C LYS A 76 -7.94 10.69 -0.50
N LYS A 77 -6.69 11.08 -0.81
CA LYS A 77 -6.00 10.74 -2.08
C LYS A 77 -6.07 9.24 -2.35
N TYR A 78 -5.72 8.41 -1.36
CA TYR A 78 -5.70 6.95 -1.50
C TYR A 78 -7.09 6.31 -1.54
N ILE A 79 -8.09 6.88 -0.88
CA ILE A 79 -9.49 6.45 -1.02
C ILE A 79 -9.97 6.65 -2.47
N PHE A 80 -9.73 7.81 -3.06
CA PHE A 80 -10.11 8.07 -4.44
C PHE A 80 -9.31 7.20 -5.42
N LEU A 81 -8.00 7.01 -5.20
CA LEU A 81 -7.20 6.08 -5.99
C LEU A 81 -7.77 4.67 -5.92
N ARG A 82 -8.11 4.19 -4.72
CA ARG A 82 -8.73 2.88 -4.52
C ARG A 82 -10.05 2.74 -5.27
N GLU A 83 -10.85 3.80 -5.29
CA GLU A 83 -12.10 3.84 -6.03
C GLU A 83 -11.88 3.74 -7.55
N ARG A 84 -10.88 4.44 -8.08
CA ARG A 84 -10.48 4.32 -9.49
C ARG A 84 -9.93 2.92 -9.84
N LEU A 85 -9.26 2.25 -8.91
CA LEU A 85 -8.78 0.87 -9.03
C LEU A 85 -9.89 -0.19 -8.87
N ARG A 86 -11.11 0.18 -8.53
CA ARG A 86 -12.21 -0.75 -8.18
C ARG A 86 -12.41 -1.85 -9.21
N ASP A 87 -12.48 -1.52 -10.47
CA ASP A 87 -12.75 -2.51 -11.53
C ASP A 87 -11.56 -3.47 -11.70
N TYR A 88 -10.33 -2.99 -11.61
CA TYR A 88 -9.12 -3.82 -11.59
C TYR A 88 -9.17 -4.80 -10.41
N ILE A 89 -9.45 -4.30 -9.21
CA ILE A 89 -9.56 -5.13 -8.00
C ILE A 89 -10.64 -6.19 -8.13
N ARG A 90 -11.82 -5.83 -8.63
CA ARG A 90 -12.93 -6.76 -8.85
C ARG A 90 -12.55 -7.91 -9.78
N VAL A 91 -11.81 -7.62 -10.85
CA VAL A 91 -11.32 -8.66 -11.77
C VAL A 91 -10.39 -9.62 -11.02
N GLN A 92 -9.46 -9.11 -10.22
CA GLN A 92 -8.53 -9.95 -9.46
C GLN A 92 -9.25 -10.76 -8.36
N MET A 93 -10.20 -10.16 -7.65
CA MET A 93 -11.02 -10.86 -6.65
C MET A 93 -11.89 -11.95 -7.29
N LYS A 94 -12.39 -11.72 -8.49
CA LYS A 94 -13.13 -12.76 -9.26
C LYS A 94 -12.22 -13.94 -9.60
N LYS A 95 -10.99 -13.69 -10.08
CA LYS A 95 -10.00 -14.74 -10.34
C LYS A 95 -9.66 -15.52 -9.07
N ALA A 96 -9.48 -14.82 -7.94
CA ALA A 96 -9.25 -15.49 -6.66
C ALA A 96 -10.38 -16.43 -6.25
N HIS A 97 -11.63 -16.08 -6.56
CA HIS A 97 -12.79 -16.92 -6.30
C HIS A 97 -12.89 -18.11 -7.27
N GLU A 98 -12.65 -17.91 -8.56
CA GLU A 98 -12.89 -18.90 -9.61
C GLU A 98 -11.77 -19.94 -9.73
N ASP A 99 -10.51 -19.54 -9.57
CA ASP A 99 -9.34 -20.40 -9.81
C ASP A 99 -8.30 -20.39 -8.67
N GLY A 100 -8.55 -19.65 -7.58
CA GLY A 100 -7.65 -19.57 -6.45
C GLY A 100 -6.42 -18.66 -6.67
N THR A 101 -6.36 -17.92 -7.77
CA THR A 101 -5.24 -17.00 -8.05
C THR A 101 -5.19 -15.88 -7.00
N PRO A 102 -4.13 -15.74 -6.22
CA PRO A 102 -4.07 -14.71 -5.17
C PRO A 102 -4.03 -13.30 -5.76
N VAL A 103 -4.76 -12.38 -5.12
CA VAL A 103 -4.76 -10.96 -5.51
C VAL A 103 -3.43 -10.30 -5.14
N MET A 104 -2.94 -10.59 -3.95
CA MET A 104 -1.63 -10.16 -3.45
C MET A 104 -0.70 -11.36 -3.49
N ARG A 105 0.44 -11.24 -4.16
CA ARG A 105 1.33 -12.38 -4.42
C ARG A 105 2.79 -12.00 -4.32
N PRO A 106 3.65 -12.94 -3.82
CA PRO A 106 5.07 -12.72 -3.80
C PRO A 106 5.60 -12.60 -5.24
N VAL A 107 6.72 -11.91 -5.40
CA VAL A 107 7.28 -11.58 -6.72
C VAL A 107 7.60 -12.83 -7.53
N PHE A 108 8.16 -13.85 -6.90
CA PHE A 108 8.49 -15.13 -7.55
C PHE A 108 7.28 -15.88 -8.12
N TYR A 109 6.06 -15.53 -7.72
CA TYR A 109 4.84 -16.19 -8.23
C TYR A 109 4.65 -15.94 -9.74
N ASP A 110 4.85 -14.71 -10.19
CA ASP A 110 4.75 -14.32 -11.59
C ASP A 110 6.11 -14.31 -12.31
N PHE A 111 7.23 -14.25 -11.57
CA PHE A 111 8.60 -14.19 -12.09
C PHE A 111 9.49 -15.33 -11.55
N PRO A 112 9.07 -16.61 -11.67
CA PRO A 112 9.81 -17.74 -11.07
C PRO A 112 11.19 -18.01 -11.70
N ALA A 113 11.43 -17.54 -12.93
CA ALA A 113 12.70 -17.69 -13.64
C ALA A 113 13.75 -16.64 -13.19
N ASP A 114 13.30 -15.55 -12.62
CA ASP A 114 14.15 -14.50 -12.07
C ASP A 114 14.61 -14.89 -10.65
N GLN A 115 15.90 -15.19 -10.48
CA GLN A 115 16.45 -15.66 -9.21
C GLN A 115 16.37 -14.59 -8.10
N GLU A 116 16.49 -13.30 -8.43
CA GLU A 116 16.37 -12.22 -7.46
C GLU A 116 14.92 -12.03 -6.97
N SER A 117 13.93 -12.44 -7.76
CA SER A 117 12.52 -12.38 -7.36
C SER A 117 12.21 -13.21 -6.11
N TRP A 118 13.02 -14.24 -5.82
CA TRP A 118 12.90 -15.10 -4.65
C TRP A 118 13.46 -14.48 -3.38
N ASN A 119 14.26 -13.42 -3.51
CA ASN A 119 14.91 -12.69 -2.41
C ASN A 119 14.16 -11.41 -2.05
N VAL A 120 13.09 -11.06 -2.79
CA VAL A 120 12.29 -9.85 -2.52
C VAL A 120 11.32 -10.11 -1.37
N GLU A 121 11.57 -9.50 -0.21
CA GLU A 121 10.79 -9.67 1.02
C GLU A 121 9.86 -8.48 1.31
N ASP A 122 10.12 -7.32 0.69
CA ASP A 122 9.55 -6.02 1.05
C ASP A 122 8.75 -5.36 -0.08
N ALA A 123 8.43 -6.13 -1.13
CA ALA A 123 7.57 -5.71 -2.23
C ALA A 123 6.75 -6.91 -2.75
N TYR A 124 5.66 -6.61 -3.46
CA TYR A 124 4.74 -7.65 -3.92
C TYR A 124 3.98 -7.22 -5.18
N LEU A 125 3.36 -8.18 -5.84
CA LEU A 125 2.42 -7.91 -6.92
C LEU A 125 0.99 -7.83 -6.41
N PHE A 126 0.29 -6.77 -6.77
CA PHE A 126 -1.13 -6.59 -6.57
C PHE A 126 -1.87 -6.82 -7.90
N GLY A 127 -2.39 -8.03 -8.08
CA GLY A 127 -2.74 -8.54 -9.39
C GLY A 127 -1.50 -8.76 -10.27
N PRO A 128 -1.65 -9.03 -11.58
CA PRO A 128 -0.52 -9.32 -12.46
C PRO A 128 0.23 -8.07 -12.96
N ASP A 129 -0.32 -6.87 -12.78
CA ASP A 129 0.11 -5.67 -13.50
C ASP A 129 0.65 -4.57 -12.60
N LEU A 130 0.37 -4.61 -11.29
CA LEU A 130 0.84 -3.62 -10.33
C LEU A 130 1.88 -4.22 -9.39
N TYR A 131 3.08 -3.65 -9.37
CA TYR A 131 4.15 -3.98 -8.45
C TYR A 131 4.25 -2.91 -7.37
N VAL A 132 4.07 -3.28 -6.12
CA VAL A 132 3.93 -2.37 -4.98
C VAL A 132 5.12 -2.56 -4.04
N ALA A 133 5.80 -1.49 -3.70
CA ALA A 133 6.95 -1.48 -2.80
C ALA A 133 6.71 -0.54 -1.61
N PRO A 134 6.05 -1.00 -0.53
CA PRO A 134 5.76 -0.19 0.64
C PRO A 134 7.01 0.40 1.29
N VAL A 135 6.91 1.60 1.84
CA VAL A 135 8.00 2.21 2.61
C VAL A 135 7.97 1.64 4.02
N MET A 136 9.05 0.94 4.40
CA MET A 136 9.13 0.20 5.67
C MET A 136 9.95 0.94 6.74
N GLU A 137 10.64 2.01 6.38
CA GLU A 137 11.48 2.80 7.27
C GLU A 137 10.88 4.18 7.52
N ASP A 138 11.02 4.69 8.73
CA ASP A 138 10.54 6.03 9.08
C ASP A 138 11.51 7.11 8.57
N HIS A 139 10.98 8.30 8.30
CA HIS A 139 11.73 9.48 7.84
C HIS A 139 12.48 9.35 6.51
N VAL A 140 12.29 8.28 5.74
CA VAL A 140 12.86 8.17 4.41
C VAL A 140 11.96 8.83 3.36
N THR A 141 12.59 9.41 2.34
CA THR A 141 11.91 10.06 1.21
C THR A 141 12.25 9.42 -0.14
N GLU A 142 13.05 8.36 -0.09
CA GLU A 142 13.46 7.56 -1.24
C GLU A 142 13.42 6.09 -0.87
N ARG A 143 13.26 5.21 -1.87
CA ARG A 143 13.29 3.78 -1.70
C ARG A 143 14.04 3.10 -2.86
N GLU A 144 14.96 2.20 -2.54
CA GLU A 144 15.51 1.27 -3.49
C GLU A 144 14.52 0.10 -3.70
N VAL A 145 14.22 -0.22 -4.96
CA VAL A 145 13.30 -1.28 -5.36
C VAL A 145 13.95 -2.14 -6.43
N TYR A 146 13.95 -3.46 -6.25
CA TYR A 146 14.29 -4.38 -7.30
C TYR A 146 13.12 -4.53 -8.27
N LEU A 147 13.31 -4.28 -9.55
CA LEU A 147 12.32 -4.50 -10.60
C LEU A 147 12.54 -5.87 -11.25
N PRO A 148 11.56 -6.80 -11.20
CA PRO A 148 11.70 -8.14 -11.75
C PRO A 148 12.07 -8.15 -13.23
N ASP A 149 12.94 -9.09 -13.61
CA ASP A 149 13.41 -9.28 -14.98
C ASP A 149 12.32 -9.88 -15.90
N GLY A 150 12.52 -9.73 -17.21
CA GLY A 150 11.65 -10.28 -18.26
C GLY A 150 10.55 -9.33 -18.74
N THR A 151 10.47 -8.11 -18.20
CA THR A 151 9.52 -7.06 -18.63
C THR A 151 10.08 -5.69 -18.31
N ALA A 152 9.50 -4.65 -18.91
CA ALA A 152 9.70 -3.28 -18.46
C ALA A 152 8.62 -2.85 -17.49
N TRP A 153 8.91 -1.81 -16.73
CA TRP A 153 8.07 -1.24 -15.67
C TRP A 153 7.95 0.26 -15.82
N PHE A 154 6.78 0.79 -15.55
CA PHE A 154 6.55 2.23 -15.52
C PHE A 154 6.27 2.66 -14.08
N ASN A 155 6.99 3.65 -13.58
CA ASN A 155 6.61 4.28 -12.32
C ASN A 155 5.19 4.84 -12.46
N ALA A 156 4.28 4.38 -11.62
CA ALA A 156 2.86 4.70 -11.74
C ALA A 156 2.56 6.20 -11.58
N TRP A 157 3.39 6.92 -10.82
CA TRP A 157 3.19 8.34 -10.51
C TRP A 157 3.81 9.29 -11.53
N THR A 158 4.94 8.89 -12.12
CA THR A 158 5.71 9.75 -13.04
C THR A 158 5.60 9.32 -14.49
N GLY A 159 5.19 8.08 -14.76
CA GLY A 159 5.22 7.47 -16.09
C GLY A 159 6.63 7.10 -16.58
N GLU A 160 7.67 7.29 -15.76
CA GLU A 160 9.04 6.96 -16.13
C GLU A 160 9.20 5.45 -16.35
N LYS A 161 9.84 5.08 -17.46
CA LYS A 161 10.07 3.69 -17.85
C LYS A 161 11.42 3.18 -17.34
N TYR A 162 11.41 1.97 -16.80
CA TYR A 162 12.59 1.23 -16.37
C TYR A 162 12.59 -0.17 -16.99
N GLU A 163 13.74 -0.66 -17.35
CA GLU A 163 13.90 -2.08 -17.70
C GLU A 163 13.91 -2.93 -16.42
N GLY A 164 13.43 -4.18 -16.52
CA GLY A 164 13.51 -5.13 -15.41
C GLY A 164 14.93 -5.66 -15.19
N GLY A 165 15.10 -6.51 -14.16
CA GLY A 165 16.37 -7.13 -13.79
C GLY A 165 17.35 -6.17 -13.10
N GLN A 166 16.88 -5.08 -12.50
CA GLN A 166 17.74 -4.09 -11.85
C GLN A 166 17.08 -3.49 -10.59
N LYS A 167 17.92 -2.88 -9.76
CA LYS A 167 17.48 -2.04 -8.66
C LYS A 167 17.41 -0.59 -9.10
N VAL A 168 16.37 0.09 -8.70
CA VAL A 168 16.15 1.52 -8.95
C VAL A 168 15.87 2.24 -7.64
N THR A 169 16.37 3.45 -7.48
CA THR A 169 15.99 4.32 -6.36
C THR A 169 14.95 5.30 -6.86
N VAL A 170 13.80 5.34 -6.20
CA VAL A 170 12.71 6.23 -6.56
C VAL A 170 12.29 7.09 -5.38
N ALA A 171 11.76 8.28 -5.69
CA ALA A 171 11.20 9.16 -4.67
C ALA A 171 10.00 8.50 -3.97
N ALA A 172 9.95 8.62 -2.66
CA ALA A 172 8.90 8.11 -1.80
C ALA A 172 8.57 9.13 -0.68
N PRO A 173 8.17 10.37 -1.04
CA PRO A 173 7.70 11.33 -0.03
C PRO A 173 6.53 10.74 0.76
N LEU A 174 6.17 11.37 1.88
CA LEU A 174 5.19 10.80 2.82
C LEU A 174 3.81 10.53 2.21
N ASP A 175 3.48 11.17 1.13
CA ASP A 175 2.21 11.00 0.40
C ASP A 175 2.31 10.03 -0.81
N THR A 176 3.42 9.30 -0.95
CA THR A 176 3.67 8.48 -2.14
C THR A 176 4.30 7.14 -1.80
N ILE A 177 3.54 6.06 -1.97
CA ILE A 177 4.05 4.69 -2.01
C ILE A 177 4.58 4.38 -3.42
N PRO A 178 5.81 3.85 -3.59
CA PRO A 178 6.27 3.40 -4.89
C PRO A 178 5.39 2.27 -5.44
N VAL A 179 4.88 2.51 -6.65
CA VAL A 179 4.09 1.55 -7.43
C VAL A 179 4.60 1.57 -8.85
N PHE A 180 4.72 0.40 -9.46
CA PHE A 180 5.11 0.27 -10.86
C PHE A 180 4.03 -0.50 -11.61
N VAL A 181 3.74 -0.04 -12.83
CA VAL A 181 2.84 -0.70 -13.78
C VAL A 181 3.70 -1.54 -14.71
N LYS A 182 3.37 -2.83 -14.83
CA LYS A 182 4.03 -3.73 -15.78
C LYS A 182 3.71 -3.33 -17.23
N GLU A 183 4.71 -3.36 -18.10
CA GLU A 183 4.50 -3.19 -19.54
C GLU A 183 3.52 -4.24 -20.08
N GLY A 184 2.52 -3.79 -20.84
CA GLY A 184 1.48 -4.69 -21.38
C GLY A 184 0.29 -3.93 -21.93
N ALA A 185 -0.74 -4.65 -22.36
CA ALA A 185 -1.92 -4.10 -23.02
C ALA A 185 -2.72 -3.10 -22.14
N ASP A 186 -2.72 -3.29 -20.83
CA ASP A 186 -3.45 -2.44 -19.89
C ASP A 186 -2.58 -1.35 -19.24
N ALA A 187 -1.29 -1.22 -19.61
CA ALA A 187 -0.35 -0.31 -18.94
C ALA A 187 -0.83 1.16 -19.01
N GLU A 188 -1.22 1.65 -20.18
CA GLU A 188 -1.71 3.01 -20.36
C GLU A 188 -2.96 3.29 -19.52
N LYS A 189 -3.90 2.35 -19.50
CA LYS A 189 -5.12 2.46 -18.70
C LYS A 189 -4.82 2.53 -17.21
N LEU A 190 -3.88 1.71 -16.73
CA LEU A 190 -3.49 1.71 -15.33
C LEU A 190 -2.72 3.00 -14.96
N LEU A 191 -1.80 3.47 -15.79
CA LEU A 191 -1.09 4.73 -15.57
C LEU A 191 -2.05 5.92 -15.46
N ASN A 192 -3.09 5.97 -16.29
CA ASN A 192 -4.10 7.02 -16.23
C ASN A 192 -4.85 7.05 -14.89
N ILE A 193 -4.99 5.93 -14.19
CA ILE A 193 -5.59 5.87 -12.84
C ILE A 193 -4.78 6.67 -11.81
N PHE A 194 -3.46 6.73 -11.97
CA PHE A 194 -2.56 7.41 -11.03
C PHE A 194 -2.35 8.91 -11.37
N SER A 195 -2.68 9.32 -12.60
CA SER A 195 -2.47 10.70 -13.07
C SER A 195 -3.64 11.65 -12.78
N GLU A 196 -4.78 11.15 -12.32
CA GLU A 196 -5.98 11.89 -11.91
C GLU A 196 -6.00 12.09 -10.38
#